data_c7a3e8dce45b0b82f0d3ad37fcfd8ab8
#
_entry.id   c7a3e8dce45b0b82f0d3ad37fcfd8ab8
#
_cell.length_a   1.000
_cell.length_b   1.000
_cell.length_c   1.000
_cell.angle_alpha   90.00
_cell.angle_beta   90.00
_cell.angle_gamma   90.00
#
_symmetry.space_group_name_H-M   'P 1'
#
loop_
_entity.id
_entity.type
_entity.pdbx_description
1 polymer ?
#
loop_
_entity_poly.entity_id
_entity_poly.type
_entity_poly.pdbx_seq_one_letter_code
_entity_poly.pdbx_strand_id
1 'polypeptide(L)'
;MKVSAFTFIKNGQILGYPFLQSIQSVLPIVDEFIINVGESEDDTLEMINSLKDEKIRIIKSKWNDQMINRGYVYGQQKMIAQFNCTGDWAFYIEGDEVYHEKDLERIINSMKTNLNNSKVEALVFDFKHFYGNANSVLDSPGWYRSEARIIKNSVRSYAPDGLFWLILGSNKKGRYPRAKKTGVSCYHYGWVRTEKQMNLKSKKVQKYWGGDPKRIDYSQIDQSIITEFKGSHPKIVKEWLPINAGLFIADPSYKLTIKQKKHKILKRIERLLKVDLSKKHYKLVK
;
A
#
# COMPACT_ATOMS: atom_id res chain seq x y z
N MET A 1 0.64 -15.53 -20.10
CA MET A 1 0.25 -14.64 -18.99
C MET A 1 1.10 -13.39 -19.08
N LYS A 2 0.47 -12.26 -19.27
CA LYS A 2 1.11 -10.93 -19.24
C LYS A 2 0.74 -10.21 -17.94
N VAL A 3 1.70 -9.53 -17.32
CA VAL A 3 1.51 -8.83 -16.04
C VAL A 3 1.83 -7.35 -16.21
N SER A 4 0.88 -6.48 -15.93
CA SER A 4 1.10 -5.04 -15.83
C SER A 4 1.20 -4.65 -14.37
N ALA A 5 2.31 -4.04 -13.94
CA ALA A 5 2.31 -3.29 -12.69
C ALA A 5 1.84 -1.86 -12.93
N PHE A 6 1.31 -1.22 -11.89
CA PHE A 6 0.96 0.18 -11.98
C PHE A 6 0.97 0.89 -10.63
N THR A 7 1.21 2.18 -10.71
CA THR A 7 1.15 3.09 -9.55
C THR A 7 0.70 4.48 -9.98
N PHE A 8 0.37 5.31 -9.02
CA PHE A 8 0.28 6.75 -9.21
C PHE A 8 1.11 7.44 -8.13
N ILE A 9 1.72 8.56 -8.47
CA ILE A 9 2.57 9.30 -7.54
C ILE A 9 2.55 10.81 -7.83
N LYS A 10 2.63 11.60 -6.75
CA LYS A 10 2.83 13.05 -6.77
C LYS A 10 3.69 13.44 -5.59
N ASN A 11 4.71 14.29 -5.82
CA ASN A 11 5.58 14.78 -4.74
C ASN A 11 6.30 13.65 -3.96
N GLY A 12 6.76 12.61 -4.66
CA GLY A 12 7.36 11.42 -4.04
C GLY A 12 8.64 11.72 -3.27
N GLN A 13 9.49 12.61 -3.80
CA GLN A 13 10.75 13.00 -3.18
C GLN A 13 10.50 13.85 -1.92
N ILE A 14 9.76 14.95 -2.03
CA ILE A 14 9.44 15.84 -0.89
C ILE A 14 8.74 15.07 0.24
N LEU A 15 7.86 14.15 -0.11
CA LEU A 15 7.12 13.34 0.87
C LEU A 15 7.93 12.15 1.39
N GLY A 16 9.17 11.94 0.90
CA GLY A 16 10.08 10.91 1.37
C GLY A 16 9.59 9.50 1.12
N TYR A 17 8.95 9.23 -0.04
CA TYR A 17 8.55 7.87 -0.41
C TYR A 17 9.73 7.08 -0.97
N PRO A 18 9.88 5.77 -0.65
CA PRO A 18 10.82 4.87 -1.34
C PRO A 18 10.26 4.42 -2.69
N PHE A 19 9.74 5.36 -3.50
CA PHE A 19 8.97 5.03 -4.69
C PHE A 19 9.81 4.38 -5.80
N LEU A 20 11.10 4.73 -5.91
CA LEU A 20 11.99 4.06 -6.84
C LEU A 20 12.21 2.60 -6.43
N GLN A 21 12.43 2.36 -5.14
CA GLN A 21 12.58 1.02 -4.58
C GLN A 21 11.28 0.21 -4.71
N SER A 22 10.13 0.87 -4.53
CA SER A 22 8.81 0.29 -4.75
C SER A 22 8.67 -0.23 -6.18
N ILE A 23 8.93 0.63 -7.18
CA ILE A 23 8.89 0.29 -8.61
C ILE A 23 9.84 -0.86 -8.91
N GLN A 24 11.12 -0.72 -8.55
CA GLN A 24 12.17 -1.70 -8.85
C GLN A 24 11.92 -3.05 -8.19
N SER A 25 11.20 -3.09 -7.05
CA SER A 25 10.96 -4.35 -6.33
C SER A 25 10.12 -5.36 -7.12
N VAL A 26 9.32 -4.92 -8.10
CA VAL A 26 8.46 -5.78 -8.91
C VAL A 26 8.82 -5.79 -10.39
N LEU A 27 9.68 -4.89 -10.87
CA LEU A 27 10.13 -4.86 -12.27
C LEU A 27 10.60 -6.21 -12.81
N PRO A 28 11.29 -7.07 -12.03
CA PRO A 28 11.73 -8.38 -12.53
C PRO A 28 10.58 -9.33 -12.93
N ILE A 29 9.38 -9.13 -12.41
CA ILE A 29 8.25 -10.07 -12.57
C ILE A 29 7.07 -9.50 -13.36
N VAL A 30 7.24 -8.34 -13.98
CA VAL A 30 6.20 -7.71 -14.79
C VAL A 30 6.68 -7.48 -16.22
N ASP A 31 5.74 -7.42 -17.15
CA ASP A 31 6.00 -7.19 -18.57
C ASP A 31 5.93 -5.69 -18.92
N GLU A 32 5.18 -4.91 -18.12
CA GLU A 32 5.11 -3.46 -18.22
C GLU A 32 4.82 -2.84 -16.85
N PHE A 33 5.23 -1.58 -16.65
CA PHE A 33 4.93 -0.79 -15.47
C PHE A 33 4.35 0.57 -15.86
N ILE A 34 3.08 0.80 -15.54
CA ILE A 34 2.39 2.05 -15.81
C ILE A 34 2.52 2.97 -14.59
N ILE A 35 3.13 4.12 -14.77
CA ILE A 35 3.30 5.12 -13.70
C ILE A 35 2.53 6.37 -14.05
N ASN A 36 1.45 6.64 -13.33
CA ASN A 36 0.70 7.88 -13.46
C ASN A 36 1.31 8.94 -12.54
N VAL A 37 2.07 9.87 -13.12
CA VAL A 37 2.77 10.93 -12.40
C VAL A 37 1.90 12.18 -12.40
N GLY A 38 1.52 12.65 -11.21
CA GLY A 38 0.86 13.93 -11.02
C GLY A 38 1.86 15.09 -11.14
N GLU A 39 1.38 16.30 -11.46
CA GLU A 39 2.20 17.53 -11.44
C GLU A 39 2.86 17.67 -10.06
N SER A 40 4.15 17.42 -9.98
CA SER A 40 4.94 17.45 -8.74
C SER A 40 5.71 18.77 -8.62
N GLU A 41 5.98 19.18 -7.38
CA GLU A 41 6.77 20.37 -7.03
C GLU A 41 8.25 20.00 -6.79
N ASP A 42 8.62 18.75 -7.09
CA ASP A 42 9.92 18.14 -6.84
C ASP A 42 10.38 17.31 -8.05
N ASP A 43 11.56 16.71 -7.96
CA ASP A 43 12.18 15.92 -9.03
C ASP A 43 11.60 14.51 -9.19
N THR A 44 10.36 14.27 -8.72
CA THR A 44 9.73 12.93 -8.78
C THR A 44 9.74 12.34 -10.19
N LEU A 45 9.39 13.14 -11.21
CA LEU A 45 9.36 12.68 -12.59
C LEU A 45 10.76 12.37 -13.14
N GLU A 46 11.72 13.24 -12.87
CA GLU A 46 13.12 13.09 -13.28
C GLU A 46 13.74 11.84 -12.63
N MET A 47 13.47 11.62 -11.36
CA MET A 47 13.91 10.42 -10.64
C MET A 47 13.31 9.14 -11.24
N ILE A 48 12.03 9.13 -11.65
CA ILE A 48 11.43 7.98 -12.33
C ILE A 48 12.09 7.75 -13.70
N ASN A 49 12.31 8.83 -14.46
CA ASN A 49 13.00 8.75 -15.77
C ASN A 49 14.44 8.21 -15.64
N SER A 50 15.11 8.44 -14.51
CA SER A 50 16.48 7.94 -14.28
C SER A 50 16.57 6.42 -14.18
N LEU A 51 15.45 5.70 -13.96
CA LEU A 51 15.42 4.24 -13.94
C LEU A 51 15.75 3.61 -15.30
N LYS A 52 15.48 4.30 -16.40
CA LYS A 52 15.81 3.90 -17.79
C LYS A 52 15.43 2.46 -18.13
N ASP A 53 14.30 1.96 -17.64
CA ASP A 53 13.80 0.62 -17.92
C ASP A 53 12.71 0.70 -18.99
N GLU A 54 12.83 -0.10 -20.05
CA GLU A 54 11.92 -0.11 -21.21
C GLU A 54 10.49 -0.55 -20.87
N LYS A 55 10.30 -1.26 -19.76
CA LYS A 55 8.99 -1.67 -19.26
C LYS A 55 8.20 -0.49 -18.68
N ILE A 56 8.87 0.60 -18.32
CA ILE A 56 8.24 1.74 -17.66
C ILE A 56 7.57 2.64 -18.71
N ARG A 57 6.27 2.84 -18.53
CA ARG A 57 5.47 3.78 -19.30
C ARG A 57 4.86 4.84 -18.40
N ILE A 58 5.26 6.09 -18.60
CA ILE A 58 4.81 7.24 -17.78
C ILE A 58 3.58 7.86 -18.42
N ILE A 59 2.58 8.13 -17.58
CA ILE A 59 1.41 8.95 -17.90
C ILE A 59 1.50 10.19 -17.02
N LYS A 60 1.33 11.36 -17.60
CA LYS A 60 1.24 12.61 -16.85
C LYS A 60 -0.22 12.97 -16.64
N SER A 61 -0.60 13.23 -15.40
CA SER A 61 -1.97 13.61 -15.06
C SER A 61 -2.02 14.83 -14.14
N LYS A 62 -3.16 15.51 -14.21
CA LYS A 62 -3.45 16.62 -13.33
C LYS A 62 -4.40 16.17 -12.23
N TRP A 63 -4.07 16.49 -10.98
CA TRP A 63 -4.95 16.19 -9.85
C TRP A 63 -5.94 17.34 -9.68
N ASN A 64 -7.21 17.00 -9.48
CA ASN A 64 -8.21 18.00 -9.14
C ASN A 64 -8.11 18.35 -7.64
N ASP A 65 -7.46 19.46 -7.34
CA ASP A 65 -7.23 19.93 -5.97
C ASP A 65 -8.51 20.34 -5.22
N GLN A 66 -9.63 20.51 -5.93
CA GLN A 66 -10.93 20.76 -5.32
C GLN A 66 -11.66 19.48 -4.92
N MET A 67 -11.17 18.32 -5.34
CA MET A 67 -11.76 17.04 -4.99
C MET A 67 -11.28 16.55 -3.62
N ILE A 68 -11.79 17.19 -2.59
CA ILE A 68 -11.40 17.02 -1.18
C ILE A 68 -12.31 16.07 -0.42
N ASN A 69 -12.76 14.98 -1.04
CA ASN A 69 -13.73 14.07 -0.42
C ASN A 69 -13.23 12.64 -0.39
N ARG A 70 -13.01 12.11 0.82
CA ARG A 70 -12.77 10.68 1.13
C ARG A 70 -11.73 9.99 0.24
N GLY A 71 -10.70 10.70 -0.19
CA GLY A 71 -9.65 10.14 -1.03
C GLY A 71 -10.07 9.83 -2.47
N TYR A 72 -11.17 10.37 -2.95
CA TYR A 72 -11.69 10.07 -4.30
C TYR A 72 -10.69 10.41 -5.41
N VAL A 73 -9.91 11.49 -5.25
CA VAL A 73 -8.83 11.83 -6.19
C VAL A 73 -7.80 10.70 -6.34
N TYR A 74 -7.49 9.98 -5.25
CA TYR A 74 -6.57 8.84 -5.31
C TYR A 74 -7.19 7.68 -6.10
N GLY A 75 -8.49 7.44 -5.93
CA GLY A 75 -9.23 6.47 -6.75
C GLY A 75 -9.16 6.80 -8.23
N GLN A 76 -9.35 8.06 -8.61
CA GLN A 76 -9.21 8.51 -10.00
C GLN A 76 -7.80 8.28 -10.53
N GLN A 77 -6.77 8.70 -9.79
CA GLN A 77 -5.38 8.54 -10.23
C GLN A 77 -4.97 7.07 -10.36
N LYS A 78 -5.45 6.23 -9.44
CA LYS A 78 -5.30 4.78 -9.50
C LYS A 78 -5.95 4.20 -10.76
N MET A 79 -7.18 4.61 -11.08
CA MET A 79 -7.90 4.13 -12.25
C MET A 79 -7.28 4.61 -13.57
N ILE A 80 -6.76 5.85 -13.63
CA ILE A 80 -6.03 6.34 -14.81
C ILE A 80 -4.85 5.41 -15.12
N ALA A 81 -4.05 5.03 -14.11
CA ALA A 81 -2.96 4.09 -14.30
C ALA A 81 -3.46 2.69 -14.70
N GLN A 82 -4.45 2.16 -13.99
CA GLN A 82 -4.99 0.81 -14.23
C GLN A 82 -5.57 0.65 -15.63
N PHE A 83 -6.32 1.63 -16.14
CA PHE A 83 -6.93 1.56 -17.49
C PHE A 83 -5.90 1.53 -18.63
N ASN A 84 -4.66 1.86 -18.35
CA ASN A 84 -3.56 1.75 -19.28
C ASN A 84 -2.81 0.41 -19.18
N CYS A 85 -3.18 -0.47 -18.26
CA CYS A 85 -2.63 -1.81 -18.15
C CYS A 85 -3.18 -2.71 -19.26
N THR A 86 -2.30 -3.46 -19.95
CA THR A 86 -2.67 -4.36 -21.03
C THR A 86 -2.49 -5.84 -20.69
N GLY A 87 -1.97 -6.15 -19.49
CA GLY A 87 -1.75 -7.52 -19.02
C GLY A 87 -3.02 -8.24 -18.57
N ASP A 88 -2.94 -9.54 -18.39
CA ASP A 88 -3.99 -10.38 -17.80
C ASP A 88 -4.26 -10.00 -16.34
N TRP A 89 -3.18 -9.63 -15.65
CA TRP A 89 -3.19 -9.15 -14.27
C TRP A 89 -2.71 -7.71 -14.17
N ALA A 90 -3.37 -6.90 -13.36
CA ALA A 90 -2.96 -5.57 -12.97
C ALA A 90 -2.46 -5.59 -11.52
N PHE A 91 -1.18 -5.34 -11.32
CA PHE A 91 -0.49 -5.33 -10.02
C PHE A 91 -0.30 -3.90 -9.54
N TYR A 92 -1.14 -3.48 -8.60
CA TYR A 92 -1.04 -2.17 -7.95
C TYR A 92 0.03 -2.16 -6.88
N ILE A 93 0.83 -1.13 -6.85
CA ILE A 93 1.83 -0.92 -5.81
C ILE A 93 1.83 0.55 -5.37
N GLU A 94 1.80 0.82 -4.07
CA GLU A 94 1.91 2.18 -3.54
C GLU A 94 3.39 2.58 -3.42
N GLY A 95 3.68 3.88 -3.49
CA GLY A 95 5.07 4.39 -3.47
C GLY A 95 5.85 4.11 -2.18
N ASP A 96 5.23 3.55 -1.15
CA ASP A 96 5.84 3.14 0.11
C ASP A 96 5.67 1.63 0.40
N GLU A 97 5.31 0.85 -0.62
CA GLU A 97 5.20 -0.60 -0.58
C GLU A 97 6.36 -1.25 -1.34
N VAL A 98 7.00 -2.26 -0.77
CA VAL A 98 8.12 -2.97 -1.40
C VAL A 98 7.94 -4.47 -1.21
N TYR A 99 8.28 -5.24 -2.23
CA TYR A 99 8.25 -6.71 -2.17
C TYR A 99 9.68 -7.26 -2.04
N HIS A 100 9.80 -8.32 -1.23
CA HIS A 100 11.09 -8.96 -1.01
C HIS A 100 11.46 -9.85 -2.20
N GLU A 101 12.69 -9.74 -2.69
CA GLU A 101 13.18 -10.49 -3.86
C GLU A 101 13.00 -12.01 -3.73
N LYS A 102 13.07 -12.55 -2.51
CA LYS A 102 12.85 -13.99 -2.24
C LYS A 102 11.42 -14.48 -2.49
N ASP A 103 10.45 -13.55 -2.55
CA ASP A 103 9.03 -13.88 -2.68
C ASP A 103 8.50 -13.69 -4.12
N LEU A 104 9.30 -13.16 -5.04
CA LEU A 104 8.86 -12.81 -6.40
C LEU A 104 8.36 -14.03 -7.18
N GLU A 105 9.05 -15.16 -7.08
CA GLU A 105 8.63 -16.40 -7.73
C GLU A 105 7.26 -16.88 -7.21
N ARG A 106 7.02 -16.76 -5.89
CA ARG A 106 5.71 -17.11 -5.29
C ARG A 106 4.59 -16.21 -5.81
N ILE A 107 4.88 -14.93 -6.04
CA ILE A 107 3.92 -13.99 -6.64
C ILE A 107 3.56 -14.44 -8.05
N ILE A 108 4.56 -14.74 -8.90
CA ILE A 108 4.34 -15.24 -10.27
C ILE A 108 3.51 -16.52 -10.24
N ASN A 109 3.86 -17.48 -9.39
CA ASN A 109 3.17 -18.76 -9.29
C ASN A 109 1.71 -18.59 -8.84
N SER A 110 1.45 -17.65 -7.92
CA SER A 110 0.08 -17.31 -7.50
C SER A 110 -0.75 -16.76 -8.67
N MET A 111 -0.17 -15.91 -9.50
CA MET A 111 -0.84 -15.38 -10.71
C MET A 111 -1.09 -16.50 -11.74
N LYS A 112 -0.09 -17.34 -12.05
CA LYS A 112 -0.22 -18.46 -12.98
C LYS A 112 -1.33 -19.43 -12.57
N THR A 113 -1.32 -19.88 -11.32
CA THR A 113 -2.27 -20.84 -10.77
C THR A 113 -3.71 -20.32 -10.82
N ASN A 114 -3.92 -19.02 -10.67
CA ASN A 114 -5.25 -18.43 -10.60
C ASN A 114 -5.70 -17.74 -11.88
N LEU A 115 -4.89 -17.77 -12.95
CA LEU A 115 -5.19 -17.10 -14.21
C LEU A 115 -6.56 -17.54 -14.78
N ASN A 116 -6.75 -18.85 -14.92
CA ASN A 116 -7.96 -19.42 -15.50
C ASN A 116 -9.05 -19.75 -14.46
N ASN A 117 -8.83 -19.44 -13.20
CA ASN A 117 -9.82 -19.67 -12.15
C ASN A 117 -10.86 -18.54 -12.13
N SER A 118 -12.05 -18.78 -12.68
CA SER A 118 -13.15 -17.78 -12.75
C SER A 118 -13.69 -17.35 -11.38
N LYS A 119 -13.44 -18.13 -10.33
CA LYS A 119 -13.83 -17.77 -8.96
C LYS A 119 -12.90 -16.74 -8.34
N VAL A 120 -11.66 -16.60 -8.83
CA VAL A 120 -10.64 -15.68 -8.31
C VAL A 120 -10.58 -14.43 -9.18
N GLU A 121 -10.80 -13.28 -8.58
CA GLU A 121 -10.75 -11.97 -9.23
C GLU A 121 -9.50 -11.18 -8.82
N ALA A 122 -8.99 -11.43 -7.61
CA ALA A 122 -7.84 -10.71 -7.05
C ALA A 122 -6.93 -11.62 -6.22
N LEU A 123 -5.71 -11.15 -5.98
CA LEU A 123 -4.74 -11.80 -5.09
C LEU A 123 -4.38 -10.85 -3.94
N VAL A 124 -4.32 -11.42 -2.74
CA VAL A 124 -4.16 -10.71 -1.47
C VAL A 124 -2.78 -10.97 -0.89
N PHE A 125 -2.17 -9.91 -0.40
CA PHE A 125 -0.91 -9.92 0.32
C PHE A 125 -1.14 -9.63 1.80
N ASP A 126 -0.33 -10.25 2.67
CA ASP A 126 -0.26 -9.86 4.07
C ASP A 126 0.63 -8.62 4.20
N PHE A 127 0.42 -7.77 5.21
CA PHE A 127 1.13 -6.50 5.35
C PHE A 127 2.01 -6.46 6.59
N LYS A 128 3.23 -5.98 6.42
CA LYS A 128 4.14 -5.57 7.50
C LYS A 128 4.18 -4.04 7.53
N HIS A 129 3.42 -3.43 8.41
CA HIS A 129 3.42 -1.97 8.59
C HIS A 129 4.56 -1.56 9.52
N PHE A 130 5.65 -1.04 8.97
CA PHE A 130 6.74 -0.49 9.76
C PHE A 130 6.35 0.87 10.35
N TYR A 131 6.79 1.15 11.58
CA TYR A 131 6.38 2.34 12.31
C TYR A 131 7.52 2.97 13.09
N GLY A 132 7.73 4.27 12.90
CA GLY A 132 8.78 5.06 13.55
C GLY A 132 10.19 4.74 13.07
N ASN A 133 10.47 3.46 12.87
CA ASN A 133 11.74 2.95 12.31
C ASN A 133 11.57 1.63 11.56
N ALA A 134 12.66 1.13 10.98
CA ALA A 134 12.65 -0.11 10.22
C ALA A 134 12.58 -1.40 11.07
N ASN A 135 12.81 -1.32 12.38
CA ASN A 135 12.87 -2.49 13.27
C ASN A 135 11.54 -2.76 14.01
N SER A 136 10.56 -1.91 13.80
CA SER A 136 9.28 -1.95 14.51
C SER A 136 8.13 -2.14 13.55
N VAL A 137 7.27 -3.11 13.83
CA VAL A 137 6.04 -3.38 13.06
C VAL A 137 4.81 -3.28 13.93
N LEU A 138 3.72 -2.84 13.34
CA LEU A 138 2.43 -2.71 14.01
C LEU A 138 1.65 -4.02 13.94
N ASP A 139 1.15 -4.46 15.08
CA ASP A 139 0.21 -5.58 15.21
C ASP A 139 -1.04 -5.12 15.93
N SER A 140 -2.03 -4.66 15.19
CA SER A 140 -3.28 -4.14 15.74
C SER A 140 -4.44 -4.33 14.75
N PRO A 141 -5.65 -4.68 15.22
CA PRO A 141 -6.85 -4.73 14.37
C PRO A 141 -7.26 -3.34 13.82
N GLY A 142 -6.67 -2.26 14.32
CA GLY A 142 -6.85 -0.92 13.77
C GLY A 142 -6.12 -0.66 12.45
N TRP A 143 -5.25 -1.59 12.04
CA TRP A 143 -4.51 -1.57 10.79
C TRP A 143 -4.91 -2.78 9.96
N TYR A 144 -5.12 -2.60 8.63
CA TYR A 144 -5.39 -3.75 7.77
C TYR A 144 -4.14 -4.64 7.72
N ARG A 145 -4.33 -5.93 7.98
CA ARG A 145 -3.23 -6.92 7.95
C ARG A 145 -3.05 -7.57 6.61
N SER A 146 -4.01 -7.41 5.74
CA SER A 146 -3.95 -7.94 4.38
C SER A 146 -4.86 -7.15 3.45
N GLU A 147 -4.42 -7.00 2.18
CA GLU A 147 -5.15 -6.25 1.16
C GLU A 147 -4.87 -6.82 -0.22
N ALA A 148 -5.85 -6.67 -1.14
CA ALA A 148 -5.66 -7.03 -2.53
C ALA A 148 -4.71 -6.02 -3.19
N ARG A 149 -3.68 -6.54 -3.89
CA ARG A 149 -2.76 -5.72 -4.68
C ARG A 149 -2.67 -6.17 -6.14
N ILE A 150 -3.16 -7.36 -6.46
CA ILE A 150 -3.26 -7.83 -7.84
C ILE A 150 -4.72 -8.10 -8.16
N ILE A 151 -5.18 -7.66 -9.33
CA ILE A 151 -6.55 -7.88 -9.81
C ILE A 151 -6.50 -8.32 -11.27
N LYS A 152 -7.42 -9.20 -11.68
CA LYS A 152 -7.58 -9.52 -13.10
C LYS A 152 -8.03 -8.29 -13.87
N ASN A 153 -7.36 -7.97 -14.97
CA ASN A 153 -7.67 -6.80 -15.77
C ASN A 153 -9.01 -6.95 -16.55
N SER A 154 -9.48 -8.20 -16.69
CA SER A 154 -10.75 -8.52 -17.31
C SER A 154 -11.99 -8.27 -16.43
N VAL A 155 -11.83 -8.01 -15.11
CA VAL A 155 -12.96 -7.76 -14.24
C VAL A 155 -13.34 -6.28 -14.22
N ARG A 156 -14.64 -6.00 -14.09
CA ARG A 156 -15.18 -4.63 -14.05
C ARG A 156 -14.92 -4.01 -12.68
N SER A 157 -13.69 -3.61 -12.43
CA SER A 157 -13.27 -3.01 -11.15
C SER A 157 -13.27 -1.49 -11.22
N TYR A 158 -13.46 -0.86 -10.06
CA TYR A 158 -13.16 0.55 -9.84
C TYR A 158 -12.61 0.76 -8.43
N ALA A 159 -11.82 1.80 -8.24
CA ALA A 159 -11.26 2.19 -6.95
C ALA A 159 -12.01 3.42 -6.42
N PRO A 160 -12.73 3.30 -5.27
CA PRO A 160 -13.41 4.44 -4.65
C PRO A 160 -12.42 5.41 -3.99
N ASP A 161 -11.23 4.91 -3.64
CA ASP A 161 -10.07 5.63 -3.11
C ASP A 161 -8.77 4.96 -3.58
N GLY A 162 -7.63 5.35 -3.05
CA GLY A 162 -6.33 4.74 -3.40
C GLY A 162 -6.14 3.32 -2.91
N LEU A 163 -6.85 2.90 -1.86
CA LEU A 163 -6.51 1.69 -1.10
C LEU A 163 -7.01 0.39 -1.76
N PHE A 164 -8.29 0.31 -2.13
CA PHE A 164 -8.94 -0.95 -2.50
C PHE A 164 -9.76 -0.85 -3.78
N TRP A 165 -10.30 -1.99 -4.22
CA TRP A 165 -11.22 -2.06 -5.36
C TRP A 165 -12.60 -2.53 -4.94
N LEU A 166 -13.58 -2.09 -5.73
CA LEU A 166 -14.89 -2.69 -5.81
C LEU A 166 -15.10 -3.27 -7.21
N ILE A 167 -15.79 -4.39 -7.30
CA ILE A 167 -16.20 -5.03 -8.54
C ILE A 167 -17.65 -4.65 -8.84
N LEU A 168 -17.92 -4.12 -10.01
CA LEU A 168 -19.26 -3.78 -10.45
C LEU A 168 -20.02 -5.04 -10.88
N GLY A 169 -21.12 -5.33 -10.20
CA GLY A 169 -22.07 -6.35 -10.61
C GLY A 169 -22.93 -5.93 -11.80
N SER A 170 -23.76 -6.84 -12.31
CA SER A 170 -24.72 -6.57 -13.40
C SER A 170 -25.69 -5.42 -13.07
N ASN A 171 -26.08 -5.31 -11.81
CA ASN A 171 -26.92 -4.24 -11.27
C ASN A 171 -26.17 -2.93 -10.99
N LYS A 172 -24.92 -2.80 -11.43
CA LYS A 172 -23.99 -1.66 -11.20
C LYS A 172 -23.67 -1.39 -9.71
N LYS A 173 -24.08 -2.25 -8.79
CA LYS A 173 -23.65 -2.14 -7.37
C LYS A 173 -22.24 -2.69 -7.20
N GLY A 174 -21.44 -2.00 -6.37
CA GLY A 174 -20.09 -2.44 -6.04
C GLY A 174 -20.09 -3.52 -4.95
N ARG A 175 -19.19 -4.49 -5.07
CA ARG A 175 -18.86 -5.48 -4.05
C ARG A 175 -17.36 -5.67 -3.94
N TYR A 176 -16.90 -6.20 -2.82
CA TYR A 176 -15.49 -6.58 -2.71
C TYR A 176 -15.12 -7.73 -3.66
N PRO A 177 -13.87 -7.74 -4.19
CA PRO A 177 -13.38 -8.80 -5.06
C PRO A 177 -13.31 -10.14 -4.32
N ARG A 178 -13.55 -11.22 -5.05
CA ARG A 178 -13.27 -12.59 -4.61
C ARG A 178 -11.78 -12.86 -4.79
N ALA A 179 -11.09 -13.28 -3.73
CA ALA A 179 -9.65 -13.29 -3.74
C ALA A 179 -9.03 -14.56 -3.12
N LYS A 180 -7.79 -14.85 -3.51
CA LYS A 180 -6.90 -15.84 -2.88
C LYS A 180 -5.71 -15.14 -2.24
N LYS A 181 -5.23 -15.66 -1.12
CA LYS A 181 -3.96 -15.22 -0.52
C LYS A 181 -2.78 -15.74 -1.33
N THR A 182 -1.78 -14.87 -1.52
CA THR A 182 -0.50 -15.27 -2.12
C THR A 182 0.43 -15.98 -1.14
N GLY A 183 0.22 -15.76 0.17
CA GLY A 183 1.16 -16.16 1.22
C GLY A 183 2.44 -15.32 1.23
N VAL A 184 2.44 -14.17 0.54
CA VAL A 184 3.55 -13.21 0.49
C VAL A 184 3.20 -11.98 1.31
N SER A 185 4.22 -11.37 1.94
CA SER A 185 4.08 -10.11 2.66
C SER A 185 4.51 -8.91 1.82
N CYS A 186 3.69 -7.87 1.83
CA CYS A 186 4.05 -6.52 1.42
C CYS A 186 4.75 -5.81 2.58
N TYR A 187 5.90 -5.21 2.32
CA TYR A 187 6.67 -4.40 3.27
C TYR A 187 6.27 -2.95 3.10
N HIS A 188 5.46 -2.43 4.01
CA HIS A 188 4.91 -1.08 3.95
C HIS A 188 5.67 -0.12 4.86
N TYR A 189 6.41 0.80 4.26
CA TYR A 189 7.29 1.77 4.92
C TYR A 189 6.63 3.15 5.12
N GLY A 190 5.32 3.21 5.03
CA GLY A 190 4.56 4.46 5.09
C GLY A 190 4.80 5.32 6.32
N TRP A 191 5.30 4.73 7.43
CA TRP A 191 5.56 5.37 8.70
C TRP A 191 7.04 5.28 9.16
N VAL A 192 7.98 5.09 8.23
CA VAL A 192 9.44 5.05 8.51
C VAL A 192 10.12 6.37 8.18
N ARG A 193 9.37 7.42 7.96
CA ARG A 193 9.84 8.78 7.65
C ARG A 193 10.02 9.58 8.92
N THR A 194 10.76 10.70 8.83
CA THR A 194 10.85 11.65 9.93
C THR A 194 9.49 12.27 10.23
N GLU A 195 9.25 12.69 11.47
CA GLU A 195 8.03 13.41 11.82
C GLU A 195 7.83 14.69 11.00
N LYS A 196 8.93 15.36 10.63
CA LYS A 196 8.91 16.53 9.74
C LYS A 196 8.28 16.16 8.38
N GLN A 197 8.73 15.08 7.75
CA GLN A 197 8.18 14.58 6.48
C GLN A 197 6.72 14.13 6.64
N MET A 198 6.38 13.44 7.73
CA MET A 198 5.01 13.01 7.99
C MET A 198 4.06 14.18 8.26
N ASN A 199 4.52 15.23 8.94
CA ASN A 199 3.74 16.45 9.12
C ASN A 199 3.54 17.21 7.80
N LEU A 200 4.55 17.23 6.93
CA LEU A 200 4.42 17.76 5.58
C LEU A 200 3.43 16.94 4.74
N LYS A 201 3.52 15.59 4.80
CA LYS A 201 2.54 14.69 4.18
C LYS A 201 1.13 14.99 4.68
N SER A 202 0.94 15.13 5.99
CA SER A 202 -0.37 15.47 6.57
C SER A 202 -0.93 16.77 5.99
N LYS A 203 -0.11 17.83 5.89
CA LYS A 203 -0.51 19.11 5.30
C LYS A 203 -0.91 19.00 3.81
N LYS A 204 -0.14 18.25 3.01
CA LYS A 204 -0.36 18.14 1.56
C LYS A 204 -1.48 17.14 1.18
N VAL A 205 -1.70 16.11 2.02
CA VAL A 205 -2.51 14.93 1.68
C VAL A 205 -3.86 14.91 2.39
N GLN A 206 -3.91 15.42 3.65
CA GLN A 206 -5.13 15.31 4.48
C GLN A 206 -6.34 16.01 3.85
N LYS A 207 -6.13 17.09 3.10
CA LYS A 207 -7.19 17.80 2.38
C LYS A 207 -8.04 16.87 1.50
N TYR A 208 -7.40 15.91 0.80
CA TYR A 208 -8.09 14.98 -0.11
C TYR A 208 -8.98 13.95 0.63
N TRP A 209 -8.80 13.83 1.95
CA TRP A 209 -9.65 13.01 2.81
C TRP A 209 -10.77 13.80 3.49
N GLY A 210 -10.85 15.11 3.21
CA GLY A 210 -11.86 16.00 3.80
C GLY A 210 -11.62 16.34 5.27
N GLY A 211 -10.37 16.36 5.70
CA GLY A 211 -10.00 16.68 7.08
C GLY A 211 -8.85 17.67 7.17
N ASP A 212 -8.70 18.25 8.36
CA ASP A 212 -7.61 19.16 8.68
C ASP A 212 -6.29 18.41 8.86
N PRO A 213 -5.15 19.06 8.54
CA PRO A 213 -3.84 18.52 8.81
C PRO A 213 -3.67 18.18 10.29
N LYS A 214 -3.23 16.97 10.58
CA LYS A 214 -2.96 16.51 11.95
C LYS A 214 -1.46 16.53 12.21
N ARG A 215 -1.09 17.04 13.38
CA ARG A 215 0.29 16.88 13.85
C ARG A 215 0.55 15.40 14.12
N ILE A 216 1.57 14.88 13.50
CA ILE A 216 2.05 13.51 13.72
C ILE A 216 3.14 13.55 14.75
N ASP A 217 2.97 12.78 15.79
CA ASP A 217 3.92 12.50 16.84
C ASP A 217 3.93 10.96 17.02
N TYR A 218 5.04 10.34 16.65
CA TYR A 218 5.16 8.89 16.68
C TYR A 218 5.08 8.32 18.08
N SER A 219 5.47 9.10 19.10
CA SER A 219 5.44 8.66 20.49
C SER A 219 4.03 8.41 21.02
N GLN A 220 3.01 9.01 20.38
CA GLN A 220 1.61 8.96 20.81
C GLN A 220 0.88 7.70 20.29
N ILE A 221 1.37 6.55 20.67
CA ILE A 221 0.82 5.25 20.27
C ILE A 221 0.80 4.26 21.44
N ASP A 222 -0.05 3.24 21.37
CA ASP A 222 -0.02 2.12 22.33
C ASP A 222 1.21 1.25 22.11
N GLN A 223 2.17 1.25 23.04
CA GLN A 223 3.38 0.42 22.95
C GLN A 223 3.05 -1.07 22.74
N SER A 224 1.93 -1.55 23.25
CA SER A 224 1.56 -2.97 23.18
C SER A 224 1.23 -3.47 21.78
N ILE A 225 1.03 -2.56 20.80
CA ILE A 225 0.81 -2.93 19.40
C ILE A 225 2.09 -2.89 18.56
N ILE A 226 3.21 -2.43 19.11
CA ILE A 226 4.51 -2.39 18.47
C ILE A 226 5.24 -3.68 18.78
N THR A 227 5.73 -4.37 17.76
CA THR A 227 6.51 -5.60 17.89
C THR A 227 7.81 -5.46 17.12
N GLU A 228 8.86 -6.14 17.59
CA GLU A 228 10.14 -6.16 16.92
C GLU A 228 10.06 -6.94 15.58
N PHE A 229 10.61 -6.38 14.53
CA PHE A 229 10.75 -7.07 13.27
C PHE A 229 11.98 -7.99 13.27
N LYS A 230 11.74 -9.30 13.17
CA LYS A 230 12.78 -10.37 13.18
C LYS A 230 13.06 -10.95 11.79
N GLY A 231 12.85 -10.20 10.74
CA GLY A 231 13.09 -10.64 9.37
C GLY A 231 14.22 -9.89 8.67
N SER A 232 14.38 -10.17 7.38
CA SER A 232 15.22 -9.38 6.49
C SER A 232 14.39 -8.36 5.73
N HIS A 233 14.93 -7.17 5.53
CA HIS A 233 14.37 -6.21 4.58
C HIS A 233 14.78 -6.58 3.16
N PRO A 234 13.94 -6.25 2.14
CA PRO A 234 14.32 -6.34 0.74
C PRO A 234 15.65 -5.63 0.49
N LYS A 235 16.53 -6.21 -0.32
CA LYS A 235 17.86 -5.61 -0.58
C LYS A 235 17.74 -4.21 -1.17
N ILE A 236 16.74 -3.99 -2.01
CA ILE A 236 16.53 -2.74 -2.73
C ILE A 236 16.27 -1.52 -1.83
N VAL A 237 15.78 -1.71 -0.60
CA VAL A 237 15.48 -0.60 0.33
C VAL A 237 16.60 -0.34 1.33
N LYS A 238 17.65 -1.15 1.38
CA LYS A 238 18.69 -1.07 2.44
C LYS A 238 19.34 0.30 2.55
N GLU A 239 19.66 0.92 1.43
CA GLU A 239 20.28 2.25 1.40
C GLU A 239 19.29 3.38 1.73
N TRP A 240 18.00 3.17 1.46
CA TRP A 240 16.96 4.13 1.78
C TRP A 240 16.57 4.08 3.27
N LEU A 241 16.69 2.91 3.91
CA LEU A 241 16.31 2.76 5.30
C LEU A 241 17.21 3.59 6.22
N PRO A 242 16.64 4.35 7.18
CA PRO A 242 17.44 5.04 8.17
C PRO A 242 18.17 4.04 9.04
N ILE A 243 19.41 4.37 9.42
CA ILE A 243 20.23 3.59 10.37
C ILE A 243 19.65 3.82 11.77
N ASN A 244 18.69 3.00 12.17
CA ASN A 244 18.09 3.02 13.49
C ASN A 244 18.19 1.63 14.11
N ALA A 245 18.70 1.56 15.33
CA ALA A 245 18.80 0.32 16.11
C ALA A 245 17.63 0.22 17.10
N GLY A 246 17.17 -1.00 17.35
CA GLY A 246 16.23 -1.33 18.42
C GLY A 246 14.75 -1.14 18.07
N LEU A 247 13.92 -1.47 19.04
CA LEU A 247 12.48 -1.31 19.00
C LEU A 247 12.10 0.17 19.21
N PHE A 248 11.12 0.66 18.47
CA PHE A 248 10.57 1.99 18.70
C PHE A 248 9.84 2.04 20.06
N ILE A 249 10.14 3.05 20.86
CA ILE A 249 9.56 3.24 22.20
C ILE A 249 8.58 4.41 22.16
N ALA A 250 7.32 4.13 22.50
CA ALA A 250 6.28 5.14 22.67
C ALA A 250 6.47 5.91 23.99
N ASP A 251 5.86 7.09 24.10
CA ASP A 251 5.84 7.86 25.34
C ASP A 251 5.03 7.09 26.42
N PRO A 252 5.66 6.67 27.53
CA PRO A 252 4.97 5.94 28.57
C PRO A 252 3.91 6.76 29.30
N SER A 253 3.97 8.09 29.23
CA SER A 253 2.99 9.02 29.80
C SER A 253 1.77 9.24 28.89
N TYR A 254 1.82 8.80 27.62
CA TYR A 254 0.76 9.03 26.65
C TYR A 254 -0.56 8.36 27.05
N LYS A 255 -1.62 9.14 27.11
CA LYS A 255 -2.98 8.65 27.38
C LYS A 255 -3.68 8.24 26.09
N LEU A 256 -3.94 6.94 25.96
CA LEU A 256 -4.60 6.37 24.78
C LEU A 256 -5.96 7.03 24.53
N THR A 257 -6.22 7.35 23.26
CA THR A 257 -7.54 7.80 22.80
C THR A 257 -8.59 6.69 22.95
N ILE A 258 -9.87 7.04 22.92
CA ILE A 258 -11.00 6.08 22.95
C ILE A 258 -10.85 5.05 21.83
N LYS A 259 -10.46 5.48 20.62
CA LYS A 259 -10.24 4.60 19.48
C LYS A 259 -9.11 3.59 19.74
N GLN A 260 -7.98 4.03 20.30
CA GLN A 260 -6.86 3.16 20.64
C GLN A 260 -7.22 2.18 21.74
N LYS A 261 -7.95 2.61 22.78
CA LYS A 261 -8.48 1.72 23.82
C LYS A 261 -9.38 0.63 23.24
N LYS A 262 -10.30 0.99 22.33
CA LYS A 262 -11.13 0.02 21.61
C LYS A 262 -10.28 -1.01 20.84
N HIS A 263 -9.27 -0.56 20.09
CA HIS A 263 -8.38 -1.48 19.37
C HIS A 263 -7.60 -2.41 20.29
N LYS A 264 -7.19 -1.93 21.46
CA LYS A 264 -6.53 -2.76 22.49
C LYS A 264 -7.44 -3.87 23.01
N ILE A 265 -8.72 -3.58 23.23
CA ILE A 265 -9.72 -4.58 23.60
C ILE A 265 -9.92 -5.58 22.47
N LEU A 266 -10.11 -5.11 21.22
CA LEU A 266 -10.25 -5.98 20.06
C LEU A 266 -9.05 -6.92 19.88
N LYS A 267 -7.81 -6.43 20.10
CA LYS A 267 -6.60 -7.27 20.04
C LYS A 267 -6.61 -8.39 21.09
N ARG A 268 -7.16 -8.16 22.29
CA ARG A 268 -7.34 -9.22 23.30
C ARG A 268 -8.36 -10.26 22.84
N ILE A 269 -9.48 -9.82 22.25
CA ILE A 269 -10.50 -10.72 21.70
C ILE A 269 -9.92 -11.57 20.57
N GLU A 270 -9.15 -10.99 19.65
CA GLU A 270 -8.45 -11.73 18.58
C GLU A 270 -7.58 -12.86 19.11
N ARG A 271 -6.82 -12.57 20.19
CA ARG A 271 -5.95 -13.58 20.82
C ARG A 271 -6.76 -14.72 21.44
N LEU A 272 -7.86 -14.42 22.11
CA LEU A 272 -8.73 -15.42 22.75
C LEU A 272 -9.44 -16.30 21.72
N LEU A 273 -10.02 -15.68 20.69
CA LEU A 273 -10.83 -16.37 19.69
C LEU A 273 -10.02 -16.87 18.48
N LYS A 274 -8.73 -16.56 18.41
CA LYS A 274 -7.84 -16.86 17.27
C LYS A 274 -8.41 -16.41 15.93
N VAL A 275 -9.04 -15.22 15.89
CA VAL A 275 -9.63 -14.61 14.70
C VAL A 275 -8.93 -13.30 14.36
N ASP A 276 -8.97 -12.91 13.09
CA ASP A 276 -8.48 -11.62 12.63
C ASP A 276 -9.64 -10.67 12.43
N LEU A 277 -9.75 -9.64 13.28
CA LEU A 277 -10.80 -8.60 13.28
C LEU A 277 -10.39 -7.35 12.49
N SER A 278 -9.23 -7.35 11.84
CA SER A 278 -8.84 -6.24 10.97
C SER A 278 -9.77 -6.11 9.77
N LYS A 279 -9.92 -4.87 9.28
CA LYS A 279 -10.76 -4.61 8.12
C LYS A 279 -10.20 -5.31 6.87
N LYS A 280 -11.07 -5.91 6.09
CA LYS A 280 -10.76 -6.59 4.83
C LYS A 280 -11.64 -6.01 3.71
N HIS A 281 -11.01 -5.68 2.57
CA HIS A 281 -11.71 -5.18 1.40
C HIS A 281 -11.77 -6.25 0.28
N TYR A 282 -11.87 -7.50 0.68
CA TYR A 282 -11.97 -8.66 -0.22
C TYR A 282 -12.78 -9.79 0.45
N LYS A 283 -13.21 -10.76 -0.36
CA LYS A 283 -13.81 -12.01 0.12
C LYS A 283 -12.90 -13.19 -0.27
N LEU A 284 -12.42 -13.95 0.69
CA LEU A 284 -11.64 -15.15 0.39
C LEU A 284 -12.53 -16.19 -0.29
N VAL A 285 -12.01 -16.79 -1.37
CA VAL A 285 -12.57 -17.99 -1.97
C VAL A 285 -11.86 -19.22 -1.39
N LYS A 286 -12.65 -20.24 -1.13
CA LYS A 286 -12.16 -21.53 -0.63
C LYS A 286 -11.36 -22.29 -1.69
#